data_86ea0a4ebca720d17a69357351daca97
#
_entry.id   86ea0a4ebca720d17a69357351daca97
#
_cell.length_a   1.000
_cell.length_b   1.000
_cell.length_c   1.000
_cell.angle_alpha   90.00
_cell.angle_beta   90.00
_cell.angle_gamma   90.00
#
_symmetry.space_group_name_H-M   'P 1'
#
loop_
_entity.id
_entity.type
_entity.pdbx_description
1 polymer ?
#
loop_
_entity_poly.entity_id
_entity_poly.type
_entity_poly.pdbx_seq_one_letter_code
_entity_poly.pdbx_strand_id
1 'polypeptide(L)'
;MPDAGSNSIAWLVWHLTRIQDDHVAGLHGGEQVWTAGGWFERFALPLDPSDTGYGHGPEDVAKVTADTALLLGYFEEVHENTLAYLRTLSEADLERVIDASWDPPVTVAIRLVSVIADDMQHVGQAAYVRGVVQRLGDSAGR
;
A
#
# COMPACT_ATOMS: atom_id res chain seq x y z
N MET A 1 -0.88 -17.80 2.97
CA MET A 1 -2.15 -17.62 2.22
C MET A 1 -3.09 -18.73 2.63
N PRO A 2 -4.40 -18.49 2.74
CA PRO A 2 -5.41 -19.56 2.99
C PRO A 2 -5.49 -20.58 1.85
N ASP A 3 -5.32 -20.13 0.62
CA ASP A 3 -5.28 -20.93 -0.61
C ASP A 3 -4.43 -20.24 -1.68
N ALA A 4 -4.23 -20.90 -2.83
CA ALA A 4 -3.39 -20.40 -3.91
C ALA A 4 -3.96 -19.16 -4.64
N GLY A 5 -5.24 -18.86 -4.46
CA GLY A 5 -5.89 -17.70 -5.08
C GLY A 5 -6.05 -16.49 -4.16
N SER A 6 -5.68 -16.64 -2.88
CA SER A 6 -5.83 -15.59 -1.87
C SER A 6 -4.63 -14.66 -1.84
N ASN A 7 -4.86 -13.40 -1.49
CA ASN A 7 -3.78 -12.46 -1.19
C ASN A 7 -3.04 -12.88 0.10
N SER A 8 -1.72 -12.80 0.07
CA SER A 8 -0.89 -13.00 1.27
C SER A 8 -0.91 -11.75 2.16
N ILE A 9 -0.67 -11.92 3.47
CA ILE A 9 -0.51 -10.77 4.38
C ILE A 9 0.66 -9.89 3.92
N ALA A 10 1.76 -10.48 3.46
CA ALA A 10 2.90 -9.73 2.97
C ALA A 10 2.52 -8.85 1.76
N TRP A 11 1.81 -9.43 0.79
CA TRP A 11 1.33 -8.66 -0.36
C TRP A 11 0.37 -7.55 0.06
N LEU A 12 -0.60 -7.82 0.93
CA LEU A 12 -1.57 -6.84 1.41
C LEU A 12 -0.90 -5.64 2.08
N VAL A 13 0.07 -5.88 2.96
CA VAL A 13 0.80 -4.81 3.65
C VAL A 13 1.72 -4.06 2.68
N TRP A 14 2.41 -4.77 1.80
CA TRP A 14 3.24 -4.14 0.77
C TRP A 14 2.39 -3.28 -0.18
N HIS A 15 1.28 -3.82 -0.69
CA HIS A 15 0.40 -3.13 -1.63
C HIS A 15 -0.18 -1.84 -1.06
N LEU A 16 -0.82 -1.89 0.13
CA LEU A 16 -1.38 -0.68 0.75
C LEU A 16 -0.30 0.39 0.97
N THR A 17 0.92 -0.01 1.36
CA THR A 17 2.03 0.93 1.54
C THR A 17 2.49 1.52 0.20
N ARG A 18 2.57 0.70 -0.85
CA ARG A 18 2.89 1.17 -2.22
C ARG A 18 1.86 2.16 -2.74
N ILE A 19 0.56 1.90 -2.54
CA ILE A 19 -0.53 2.79 -2.97
C ILE A 19 -0.46 4.13 -2.21
N GLN A 20 -0.24 4.10 -0.89
CA GLN A 20 -0.06 5.32 -0.12
C GLN A 20 1.15 6.13 -0.62
N ASP A 21 2.30 5.48 -0.81
CA ASP A 21 3.53 6.12 -1.27
C ASP A 21 3.37 6.76 -2.66
N ASP A 22 2.85 5.99 -3.62
CA ASP A 22 2.62 6.45 -5.00
C ASP A 22 1.68 7.66 -5.05
N HIS A 23 0.56 7.57 -4.36
CA HIS A 23 -0.43 8.63 -4.36
C HIS A 23 0.05 9.90 -3.65
N VAL A 24 0.73 9.77 -2.51
CA VAL A 24 1.27 10.92 -1.77
C VAL A 24 2.41 11.57 -2.54
N ALA A 25 3.32 10.79 -3.14
CA ALA A 25 4.37 11.31 -4.01
C ALA A 25 3.78 12.09 -5.20
N GLY A 26 2.72 11.56 -5.83
CA GLY A 26 1.99 12.25 -6.90
C GLY A 26 1.35 13.56 -6.46
N LEU A 27 0.89 13.69 -5.21
CA LEU A 27 0.29 14.92 -4.68
C LEU A 27 1.31 16.04 -4.45
N HIS A 28 2.49 15.73 -3.98
CA HIS A 28 3.54 16.73 -3.71
C HIS A 28 4.57 16.86 -4.84
N GLY A 29 4.50 16.00 -5.87
CA GLY A 29 5.39 16.04 -7.03
C GLY A 29 6.83 15.61 -6.74
N GLY A 30 7.05 14.82 -5.69
CA GLY A 30 8.35 14.28 -5.31
C GLY A 30 8.54 12.83 -5.73
N GLU A 31 9.69 12.27 -5.34
CA GLU A 31 9.96 10.84 -5.50
C GLU A 31 9.21 10.03 -4.45
N GLN A 32 8.92 8.77 -4.81
CA GLN A 32 8.38 7.80 -3.86
C GLN A 32 9.46 7.36 -2.86
N VAL A 33 9.06 7.12 -1.63
CA VAL A 33 9.94 6.53 -0.60
C VAL A 33 10.47 5.16 -1.06
N TRP A 34 9.69 4.44 -1.84
CA TRP A 34 10.05 3.15 -2.45
C TRP A 34 11.38 3.19 -3.18
N THR A 35 11.60 4.19 -4.01
CA THR A 35 12.84 4.36 -4.78
C THR A 35 13.85 5.23 -4.06
N ALA A 36 13.46 6.39 -3.55
CA ALA A 36 14.37 7.32 -2.87
C ALA A 36 14.96 6.75 -1.56
N GLY A 37 14.19 5.95 -0.83
CA GLY A 37 14.61 5.29 0.41
C GLY A 37 15.37 3.97 0.20
N GLY A 38 15.58 3.54 -1.06
CA GLY A 38 16.24 2.27 -1.38
C GLY A 38 15.44 1.03 -0.98
N TRP A 39 14.12 1.16 -0.82
CA TRP A 39 13.26 0.04 -0.44
C TRP A 39 13.10 -0.97 -1.57
N PHE A 40 13.05 -0.51 -2.82
CA PHE A 40 13.01 -1.39 -3.99
C PHE A 40 14.16 -2.41 -3.97
N GLU A 41 15.39 -1.93 -3.75
CA GLU A 41 16.58 -2.78 -3.68
C GLU A 41 16.57 -3.70 -2.46
N ARG A 42 16.08 -3.21 -1.33
CA ARG A 42 16.02 -3.99 -0.08
C ARG A 42 14.97 -5.10 -0.13
N PHE A 43 13.83 -4.86 -0.77
CA PHE A 43 12.82 -5.89 -1.00
C PHE A 43 13.26 -6.90 -2.05
N ALA A 44 14.02 -6.48 -3.06
CA ALA A 44 14.56 -7.33 -4.14
C ALA A 44 13.48 -8.23 -4.78
N LEU A 45 12.25 -7.73 -4.92
CA LEU A 45 11.15 -8.46 -5.55
C LEU A 45 11.35 -8.54 -7.06
N PRO A 46 10.93 -9.64 -7.72
CA PRO A 46 10.99 -9.77 -9.17
C PRO A 46 9.81 -9.02 -9.84
N LEU A 47 9.71 -7.73 -9.56
CA LEU A 47 8.68 -6.81 -10.01
C LEU A 47 9.33 -5.54 -10.58
N ASP A 48 8.59 -4.78 -11.40
CA ASP A 48 9.06 -3.48 -11.87
C ASP A 48 9.07 -2.45 -10.71
N PRO A 49 10.04 -1.51 -10.68
CA PRO A 49 10.07 -0.45 -9.66
C PRO A 49 8.78 0.38 -9.57
N SER A 50 8.08 0.55 -10.69
CA SER A 50 6.81 1.28 -10.76
C SER A 50 5.60 0.46 -10.29
N ASP A 51 5.79 -0.84 -10.04
CA ASP A 51 4.70 -1.74 -9.69
C ASP A 51 4.16 -1.44 -8.28
N THR A 52 2.85 -1.26 -8.20
CA THR A 52 2.14 -1.01 -6.94
C THR A 52 1.27 -2.18 -6.50
N GLY A 53 1.18 -3.22 -7.31
CA GLY A 53 0.28 -4.34 -7.08
C GLY A 53 -1.11 -4.16 -7.70
N TYR A 54 -1.40 -3.01 -8.32
CA TYR A 54 -2.68 -2.81 -8.99
C TYR A 54 -2.82 -3.76 -10.18
N GLY A 55 -3.90 -4.56 -10.19
CA GLY A 55 -4.16 -5.54 -11.23
C GLY A 55 -3.37 -6.85 -11.12
N HIS A 56 -2.65 -7.08 -10.02
CA HIS A 56 -1.94 -8.33 -9.78
C HIS A 56 -2.88 -9.53 -9.77
N GLY A 57 -2.47 -10.58 -10.50
CA GLY A 57 -3.06 -11.92 -10.37
C GLY A 57 -2.35 -12.75 -9.29
N PRO A 58 -2.84 -13.99 -9.04
CA PRO A 58 -2.26 -14.87 -8.01
C PRO A 58 -0.75 -15.14 -8.17
N GLU A 59 -0.25 -15.19 -9.40
CA GLU A 59 1.17 -15.39 -9.69
C GLU A 59 2.03 -14.20 -9.27
N ASP A 60 1.53 -12.96 -9.43
CA ASP A 60 2.22 -11.75 -9.02
C ASP A 60 2.15 -11.56 -7.50
N VAL A 61 0.99 -11.85 -6.90
CA VAL A 61 0.83 -11.88 -5.44
C VAL A 61 1.84 -12.80 -4.77
N ALA A 62 2.10 -13.97 -5.37
CA ALA A 62 3.06 -14.94 -4.84
C ALA A 62 4.53 -14.47 -4.92
N LYS A 63 4.85 -13.50 -5.78
CA LYS A 63 6.19 -12.89 -5.87
C LYS A 63 6.51 -11.99 -4.69
N VAL A 64 5.49 -11.44 -4.02
CA VAL A 64 5.69 -10.52 -2.90
C VAL A 64 5.96 -11.33 -1.63
N THR A 65 7.24 -11.53 -1.36
CA THR A 65 7.75 -12.20 -0.16
C THR A 65 8.63 -11.22 0.61
N ALA A 66 8.29 -10.96 1.87
CA ALA A 66 9.05 -10.07 2.73
C ALA A 66 8.84 -10.46 4.19
N ASP A 67 9.86 -10.24 5.01
CA ASP A 67 9.71 -10.38 6.45
C ASP A 67 8.98 -9.19 7.09
N THR A 68 8.58 -9.37 8.33
CA THR A 68 7.82 -8.35 9.07
C THR A 68 8.63 -7.07 9.26
N ALA A 69 9.94 -7.15 9.49
CA ALA A 69 10.76 -5.97 9.74
C ALA A 69 10.89 -5.11 8.48
N LEU A 70 11.02 -5.75 7.31
CA LEU A 70 11.09 -5.06 6.03
C LEU A 70 9.76 -4.35 5.70
N LEU A 71 8.63 -5.05 5.88
CA LEU A 71 7.30 -4.48 5.66
C LEU A 71 7.01 -3.29 6.59
N LEU A 72 7.28 -3.44 7.89
CA LEU A 72 7.05 -2.38 8.86
C LEU A 72 7.97 -1.19 8.64
N GLY A 73 9.26 -1.41 8.36
CA GLY A 73 10.19 -0.31 8.10
C GLY A 73 9.80 0.54 6.91
N TYR A 74 9.35 -0.08 5.82
CA TYR A 74 8.84 0.64 4.66
C TYR A 74 7.56 1.41 4.98
N PHE A 75 6.61 0.77 5.66
CA PHE A 75 5.37 1.44 6.08
C PHE A 75 5.64 2.64 6.99
N GLU A 76 6.52 2.51 7.97
CA GLU A 76 6.87 3.59 8.89
C GLU A 76 7.44 4.80 8.15
N GLU A 77 8.37 4.59 7.20
CA GLU A 77 8.96 5.69 6.44
C GLU A 77 7.93 6.37 5.51
N VAL A 78 7.07 5.60 4.84
CA VAL A 78 5.97 6.14 4.02
C VAL A 78 4.98 6.92 4.88
N HIS A 79 4.64 6.41 6.07
CA HIS A 79 3.75 7.07 7.01
C HIS A 79 4.32 8.41 7.48
N GLU A 80 5.58 8.46 7.88
CA GLU A 80 6.24 9.71 8.28
C GLU A 80 6.29 10.72 7.13
N ASN A 81 6.61 10.29 5.91
CA ASN A 81 6.59 11.14 4.72
C ASN A 81 5.17 11.68 4.45
N THR A 82 4.15 10.84 4.58
CA THR A 82 2.74 11.24 4.46
C THR A 82 2.37 12.29 5.50
N LEU A 83 2.71 12.07 6.77
CA LEU A 83 2.44 13.05 7.84
C LEU A 83 3.19 14.37 7.61
N ALA A 84 4.43 14.32 7.12
CA ALA A 84 5.18 15.52 6.78
C ALA A 84 4.46 16.32 5.68
N TYR A 85 3.99 15.67 4.62
CA TYR A 85 3.22 16.32 3.57
C TYR A 85 1.90 16.91 4.09
N LEU A 86 1.12 16.13 4.84
CA LEU A 86 -0.18 16.60 5.38
C LEU A 86 -0.04 17.87 6.24
N ARG A 87 1.05 18.00 6.99
CA ARG A 87 1.31 19.20 7.81
C ARG A 87 1.58 20.47 6.99
N THR A 88 1.86 20.33 5.69
CA THR A 88 2.06 21.49 4.78
C THR A 88 0.77 21.99 4.16
N LEU A 89 -0.31 21.21 4.21
CA LEU A 89 -1.57 21.52 3.53
C LEU A 89 -2.40 22.54 4.32
N SER A 90 -2.94 23.51 3.59
CA SER A 90 -4.04 24.37 4.04
C SER A 90 -5.39 23.80 3.56
N GLU A 91 -6.50 24.35 4.07
CA GLU A 91 -7.84 24.01 3.57
C GLU A 91 -7.99 24.27 2.06
N ALA A 92 -7.39 25.35 1.55
CA ALA A 92 -7.44 25.67 0.12
C ALA A 92 -6.70 24.65 -0.73
N ASP A 93 -5.63 24.02 -0.22
CA ASP A 93 -4.90 22.98 -0.94
C ASP A 93 -5.75 21.72 -1.13
N LEU A 94 -6.65 21.43 -0.21
CA LEU A 94 -7.55 20.27 -0.29
C LEU A 94 -8.52 20.35 -1.46
N GLU A 95 -8.91 21.55 -1.87
CA GLU A 95 -9.80 21.82 -3.01
C GLU A 95 -9.09 21.79 -4.37
N ARG A 96 -7.76 21.76 -4.38
CA ARG A 96 -6.98 21.76 -5.63
C ARG A 96 -7.29 20.50 -6.44
N VAL A 97 -7.78 20.70 -7.69
CA VAL A 97 -8.02 19.62 -8.66
C VAL A 97 -6.68 19.04 -9.13
N ILE A 98 -6.55 17.73 -9.07
CA ILE A 98 -5.37 16.97 -9.47
C ILE A 98 -5.63 16.07 -10.68
N ASP A 99 -6.90 15.73 -10.94
CA ASP A 99 -7.30 14.98 -12.11
C ASP A 99 -8.70 15.42 -12.56
N ALA A 100 -8.74 16.08 -13.70
CA ALA A 100 -9.98 16.60 -14.32
C ALA A 100 -10.62 15.61 -15.32
N SER A 101 -10.07 14.42 -15.48
CA SER A 101 -10.63 13.40 -16.38
C SER A 101 -11.88 12.71 -15.81
N TRP A 102 -12.16 12.90 -14.52
CA TRP A 102 -13.31 12.36 -13.82
C TRP A 102 -14.42 13.41 -13.64
N ASP A 103 -15.65 12.95 -13.50
CA ASP A 103 -16.82 13.77 -13.12
C ASP A 103 -17.50 13.17 -11.87
N PRO A 104 -17.43 13.82 -10.69
CA PRO A 104 -16.70 15.08 -10.41
C PRO A 104 -15.17 14.92 -10.49
N PRO A 105 -14.42 16.02 -10.75
CA PRO A 105 -12.96 16.01 -10.77
C PRO A 105 -12.36 15.55 -9.44
N VAL A 106 -11.23 14.84 -9.51
CA VAL A 106 -10.50 14.40 -8.31
C VAL A 106 -9.70 15.57 -7.72
N THR A 107 -9.96 15.88 -6.45
CA THR A 107 -9.19 16.85 -5.68
C THR A 107 -8.15 16.17 -4.79
N VAL A 108 -7.27 16.97 -4.17
CA VAL A 108 -6.35 16.48 -3.13
C VAL A 108 -7.11 15.76 -2.01
N ALA A 109 -8.22 16.36 -1.52
CA ALA A 109 -9.05 15.73 -0.48
C ALA A 109 -9.59 14.36 -0.92
N ILE A 110 -10.15 14.27 -2.13
CA ILE A 110 -10.68 13.00 -2.68
C ILE A 110 -9.56 11.95 -2.77
N ARG A 111 -8.37 12.34 -3.23
CA ARG A 111 -7.23 11.43 -3.31
C ARG A 111 -6.80 10.92 -1.94
N LEU A 112 -6.68 11.79 -0.95
CA LEU A 112 -6.32 11.39 0.42
C LEU A 112 -7.37 10.46 1.05
N VAL A 113 -8.65 10.72 0.82
CA VAL A 113 -9.73 9.82 1.27
C VAL A 113 -9.66 8.48 0.56
N SER A 114 -9.30 8.44 -0.74
CA SER A 114 -9.14 7.18 -1.47
C SER A 114 -7.99 6.32 -0.92
N VAL A 115 -6.88 6.94 -0.51
CA VAL A 115 -5.76 6.24 0.15
C VAL A 115 -6.23 5.61 1.46
N ILE A 116 -6.90 6.39 2.32
CA ILE A 116 -7.43 5.88 3.60
C ILE A 116 -8.40 4.71 3.36
N ALA A 117 -9.26 4.82 2.35
CA ALA A 117 -10.23 3.77 2.03
C ALA A 117 -9.54 2.48 1.56
N ASP A 118 -8.49 2.59 0.76
CA ASP A 118 -7.67 1.47 0.30
C ASP A 118 -6.97 0.79 1.47
N ASP A 119 -6.28 1.55 2.30
CA ASP A 119 -5.60 1.08 3.50
C ASP A 119 -6.54 0.32 4.44
N MET A 120 -7.72 0.88 4.72
CA MET A 120 -8.72 0.24 5.59
C MET A 120 -9.20 -1.10 5.04
N GLN A 121 -9.42 -1.20 3.73
CA GLN A 121 -9.84 -2.46 3.09
C GLN A 121 -8.75 -3.52 3.22
N HIS A 122 -7.50 -3.17 2.92
CA HIS A 122 -6.39 -4.13 2.92
C HIS A 122 -5.95 -4.52 4.33
N VAL A 123 -6.01 -3.63 5.31
CA VAL A 123 -5.81 -3.97 6.73
C VAL A 123 -6.89 -4.93 7.21
N GLY A 124 -8.16 -4.70 6.84
CA GLY A 124 -9.27 -5.61 7.14
C GLY A 124 -9.06 -7.00 6.53
N GLN A 125 -8.63 -7.06 5.27
CA GLN A 125 -8.30 -8.31 4.58
C GLN A 125 -7.12 -9.03 5.26
N ALA A 126 -6.06 -8.32 5.62
CA ALA A 126 -4.90 -8.90 6.31
C ALA A 126 -5.28 -9.48 7.68
N ALA A 127 -6.10 -8.79 8.44
CA ALA A 127 -6.62 -9.26 9.72
C ALA A 127 -7.50 -10.52 9.55
N TYR A 128 -8.34 -10.56 8.53
CA TYR A 128 -9.16 -11.72 8.19
C TYR A 128 -8.30 -12.92 7.81
N VAL A 129 -7.35 -12.74 6.90
CA VAL A 129 -6.41 -13.80 6.45
C VAL A 129 -5.63 -14.35 7.62
N ARG A 130 -5.12 -13.50 8.53
CA ARG A 130 -4.44 -13.92 9.74
C ARG A 130 -5.31 -14.85 10.57
N GLY A 131 -6.57 -14.47 10.81
CA GLY A 131 -7.50 -15.30 11.60
C GLY A 131 -7.82 -16.64 10.93
N VAL A 132 -7.90 -16.69 9.60
CA VAL A 132 -8.10 -17.94 8.85
C VAL A 132 -6.88 -18.86 9.00
N VAL A 133 -5.67 -18.35 8.73
CA VAL A 133 -4.43 -19.13 8.80
C VAL A 133 -4.18 -19.69 10.20
N GLN A 134 -4.44 -18.92 11.25
CA GLN A 134 -4.32 -19.37 12.63
C GLN A 134 -5.24 -20.57 12.91
N ARG A 135 -6.52 -20.49 12.52
CA ARG A 135 -7.48 -21.59 12.72
C ARG A 135 -7.13 -22.83 11.93
N LEU A 136 -6.64 -22.69 10.71
CA LEU A 136 -6.20 -23.82 9.90
C LEU A 136 -4.97 -24.51 10.51
N GLY A 137 -4.01 -23.74 11.03
CA GLY A 137 -2.86 -24.28 11.76
C GLY A 137 -3.25 -25.06 13.02
N ASP A 138 -4.17 -24.53 13.81
CA ASP A 138 -4.68 -25.20 15.02
C ASP A 138 -5.45 -26.48 14.70
N SER A 139 -6.09 -26.56 13.55
CA SER A 139 -6.84 -27.74 13.12
C SER A 139 -5.94 -28.85 12.59
N ALA A 140 -4.79 -28.53 12.01
CA ALA A 140 -3.81 -29.48 11.50
C ALA A 140 -2.96 -30.14 12.62
N GLY A 141 -2.96 -29.55 13.82
CA GLY A 141 -2.23 -30.04 15.00
C GLY A 141 -3.05 -30.96 15.92
N ARG A 142 -4.30 -31.29 15.54
CA ARG A 142 -5.17 -32.23 16.26
C ARG A 142 -5.33 -33.53 15.47
#